data_51a3d410b64d7fd4ef049362c89c9ca7
#
_entry.id   51a3d410b64d7fd4ef049362c89c9ca7
#
_cell.length_a   1.000
_cell.length_b   1.000
_cell.length_c   1.000
_cell.angle_alpha   90.00
_cell.angle_beta   90.00
_cell.angle_gamma   90.00
#
_symmetry.space_group_name_H-M   'P 1'
#
loop_
_entity.id
_entity.type
_entity.pdbx_description
1 polymer ?
#
loop_
_entity_poly.entity_id
_entity_poly.type
_entity_poly.pdbx_seq_one_letter_code
_entity_poly.pdbx_strand_id
1 'polypeptide(L)' 'MPPSDPQGRVALMLCESVLHVLVEEGILTKAKAMEAIETVLELTRDAAEAAPLENTNQAAISLVEAIAKSFASKDYP' A
#
# COMPACT_ATOMS: atom_id res chain seq x y z
N MET A 1 -9.37 -6.64 -14.47
CA MET A 1 -8.09 -7.24 -14.09
C MET A 1 -8.30 -8.18 -12.92
N PRO A 2 -7.81 -9.40 -12.99
CA PRO A 2 -7.99 -10.32 -11.88
C PRO A 2 -7.20 -9.85 -10.65
N PRO A 3 -7.72 -10.08 -9.42
CA PRO A 3 -7.04 -9.68 -8.20
C PRO A 3 -5.71 -10.40 -7.97
N SER A 4 -5.45 -11.44 -8.75
CA SER A 4 -4.23 -12.23 -8.67
C SER A 4 -3.21 -11.88 -9.74
N ASP A 5 -3.28 -10.67 -10.31
CA ASP A 5 -2.34 -10.23 -11.33
C ASP A 5 -0.90 -10.28 -10.79
N PRO A 6 -0.05 -11.20 -11.27
CA PRO A 6 1.29 -11.37 -10.71
C PRO A 6 2.20 -10.18 -10.95
N GLN A 7 2.05 -9.47 -12.06
CA GLN A 7 2.88 -8.30 -12.35
C GLN A 7 2.57 -7.16 -11.40
N GLY A 8 1.29 -6.92 -11.16
CA GLY A 8 0.86 -5.90 -10.21
C GLY A 8 1.32 -6.21 -8.79
N ARG A 9 1.27 -7.48 -8.40
CA ARG A 9 1.73 -7.90 -7.08
C ARG A 9 3.23 -7.67 -6.91
N VAL A 10 4.02 -8.02 -7.91
CA VAL A 10 5.46 -7.82 -7.86
C VAL A 10 5.80 -6.34 -7.76
N ALA A 11 5.12 -5.50 -8.55
CA ALA A 11 5.33 -4.06 -8.49
C ALA A 11 5.01 -3.52 -7.09
N LEU A 12 3.92 -3.97 -6.50
CA LEU A 12 3.51 -3.54 -5.16
C LEU A 12 4.52 -3.98 -4.11
N MET A 13 4.99 -5.21 -4.19
CA MET A 13 6.00 -5.73 -3.27
C MET A 13 7.31 -4.96 -3.38
N LEU A 14 7.70 -4.61 -4.61
CA LEU A 14 8.91 -3.84 -4.84
C LEU A 14 8.79 -2.44 -4.23
N CYS A 15 7.64 -1.79 -4.42
CA CYS A 15 7.39 -0.47 -3.82
C CYS A 15 7.43 -0.55 -2.30
N GLU A 16 6.83 -1.58 -1.72
CA GLU A 16 6.86 -1.78 -0.27
C GLU A 16 8.28 -1.96 0.23
N SER A 17 9.08 -2.77 -0.48
CA SER A 17 10.47 -3.01 -0.10
C SER A 17 11.29 -1.72 -0.16
N VAL A 18 11.09 -0.92 -1.19
CA VAL A 18 11.78 0.36 -1.32
C VAL A 18 11.43 1.29 -0.16
N LEU A 19 10.14 1.36 0.21
CA LEU A 19 9.73 2.18 1.34
C LEU A 19 10.37 1.71 2.64
N HIS A 20 10.45 0.39 2.87
CA HIS A 20 11.10 -0.15 4.07
C HIS A 20 12.59 0.24 4.11
N VAL A 21 13.28 0.14 2.98
CA VAL A 21 14.70 0.51 2.92
C VAL A 21 14.89 1.98 3.22
N LEU A 22 14.04 2.85 2.67
CA LEU A 22 14.15 4.29 2.90
C LEU A 22 13.96 4.63 4.38
N VAL A 23 13.05 3.95 5.06
CA VAL A 23 12.84 4.15 6.50
C VAL A 23 14.02 3.59 7.29
N GLU A 24 14.50 2.40 6.96
CA GLU A 24 15.63 1.78 7.64
C GLU A 24 16.89 2.60 7.53
N GLU A 25 17.11 3.25 6.39
CA GLU A 25 18.29 4.08 6.16
C GLU A 25 18.15 5.50 6.71
N GLY A 26 17.01 5.82 7.31
CA GLY A 26 16.78 7.13 7.89
C GLY A 26 16.52 8.24 6.89
N ILE A 27 16.30 7.90 5.62
CA ILE A 27 15.98 8.88 4.59
C ILE A 27 14.55 9.35 4.73
N LEU A 28 13.66 8.43 5.15
CA LEU A 28 12.25 8.69 5.33
C LEU A 28 11.85 8.24 6.72
N THR A 29 11.03 9.02 7.42
CA THR A 29 10.52 8.58 8.73
C THR A 29 9.39 7.60 8.55
N LYS A 30 9.16 6.75 9.55
CA LYS A 30 8.02 5.85 9.55
C LYS A 30 6.71 6.63 9.39
N ALA A 31 6.60 7.77 10.06
CA ALA A 31 5.39 8.60 9.96
C ALA A 31 5.15 9.08 8.54
N LYS A 32 6.20 9.46 7.82
CA LYS A 32 6.07 9.89 6.43
C LYS A 32 5.71 8.73 5.50
N ALA A 33 6.26 7.56 5.73
CA ALA A 33 5.92 6.37 4.97
C ALA A 33 4.45 6.01 5.18
N MET A 34 3.97 6.04 6.42
CA MET A 34 2.58 5.77 6.75
C MET A 34 1.65 6.78 6.10
N GLU A 35 2.04 8.05 6.11
CA GLU A 35 1.27 9.12 5.47
C GLU A 35 1.08 8.84 3.98
N ALA A 36 2.15 8.43 3.30
CA ALA A 36 2.09 8.09 1.87
C ALA A 36 1.15 6.91 1.62
N ILE A 37 1.23 5.88 2.46
CA ILE A 37 0.38 4.69 2.33
C ILE A 37 -1.08 5.05 2.56
N GLU A 38 -1.36 5.88 3.55
CA GLU A 38 -2.73 6.31 3.86
C GLU A 38 -3.32 7.15 2.73
N THR A 39 -2.50 7.97 2.06
CA THR A 39 -2.94 8.72 0.90
C THR A 39 -3.37 7.79 -0.23
N VAL A 40 -2.59 6.75 -0.49
CA VAL A 40 -2.94 5.76 -1.51
C VAL A 40 -4.22 5.02 -1.13
N LEU A 41 -4.38 4.66 0.14
CA LEU A 41 -5.57 3.99 0.62
C LEU A 41 -6.82 4.85 0.42
N GLU A 42 -6.72 6.13 0.76
CA GLU A 42 -7.82 7.08 0.58
C GLU A 42 -8.21 7.22 -0.89
N LEU A 43 -7.22 7.37 -1.78
CA LEU A 43 -7.47 7.45 -3.21
C LEU A 43 -8.10 6.17 -3.74
N THR A 44 -7.68 5.02 -3.24
CA THR A 44 -8.22 3.74 -3.65
C THR A 44 -9.68 3.59 -3.21
N ARG A 45 -10.00 4.04 -2.00
CA ARG A 45 -11.38 4.03 -1.51
C ARG A 45 -12.27 4.97 -2.30
N ASP A 46 -11.76 6.16 -2.66
CA ASP A 46 -12.51 7.08 -3.49
C ASP A 46 -12.81 6.49 -4.86
N ALA A 47 -11.85 5.80 -5.45
CA ALA A 47 -12.05 5.12 -6.72
C ALA A 47 -13.11 4.02 -6.61
N ALA A 48 -13.12 3.30 -5.48
CA ALA A 48 -14.11 2.25 -5.23
C ALA A 48 -15.53 2.83 -5.11
N GLU A 49 -15.67 4.01 -4.48
CA GLU A 49 -16.95 4.67 -4.38
C GLU A 49 -17.45 5.13 -5.75
N ALA A 50 -16.54 5.56 -6.62
CA ALA A 50 -16.90 6.00 -7.97
C ALA A 50 -17.31 4.81 -8.87
N ALA A 51 -16.82 3.61 -8.58
CA ALA A 51 -17.12 2.41 -9.37
C ALA A 51 -17.41 1.23 -8.45
N PRO A 52 -18.51 1.26 -7.71
CA PRO A 52 -18.77 0.28 -6.63
C PRO A 52 -19.00 -1.15 -7.11
N LEU A 53 -19.26 -1.35 -8.39
CA LEU A 53 -19.50 -2.69 -8.93
C LEU A 53 -18.23 -3.42 -9.36
N GLU A 54 -17.07 -2.77 -9.26
CA GLU A 54 -15.81 -3.40 -9.64
C GLU A 54 -15.19 -4.13 -8.44
N ASN A 55 -15.11 -5.45 -8.55
CA ASN A 55 -14.55 -6.28 -7.47
C ASN A 55 -13.06 -6.03 -7.25
N THR A 56 -12.35 -5.60 -8.29
CA THR A 56 -10.92 -5.32 -8.19
C THR A 56 -10.61 -4.18 -7.22
N ASN A 57 -11.55 -3.26 -7.02
CA ASN A 57 -11.37 -2.16 -6.06
C ASN A 57 -11.25 -2.68 -4.64
N GLN A 58 -12.05 -3.70 -4.28
CA GLN A 58 -11.98 -4.26 -2.95
C GLN A 58 -10.66 -4.99 -2.72
N ALA A 59 -10.17 -5.70 -3.73
CA ALA A 59 -8.88 -6.38 -3.65
C ALA A 59 -7.75 -5.37 -3.48
N ALA A 60 -7.82 -4.25 -4.20
CA ALA A 60 -6.81 -3.19 -4.08
C ALA A 60 -6.80 -2.59 -2.69
N ILE A 61 -7.98 -2.31 -2.13
CA ILE A 61 -8.10 -1.78 -0.76
C ILE A 61 -7.46 -2.75 0.23
N SER A 62 -7.77 -4.04 0.11
CA SER A 62 -7.23 -5.06 1.02
C SER A 62 -5.71 -5.12 0.96
N LEU A 63 -5.13 -5.01 -0.22
CA LEU A 63 -3.68 -5.02 -0.39
C LEU A 63 -3.02 -3.81 0.27
N VAL A 64 -3.58 -2.61 0.08
CA VAL A 64 -3.03 -1.40 0.68
C VAL A 64 -3.17 -1.45 2.19
N GLU A 65 -4.29 -1.96 2.70
CA GLU A 65 -4.49 -2.13 4.14
C GLU A 65 -3.46 -3.09 4.74
N ALA A 66 -3.14 -4.16 4.03
CA ALA A 66 -2.13 -5.12 4.48
C ALA A 66 -0.74 -4.46 4.57
N ILE A 67 -0.41 -3.64 3.60
CA ILE A 67 0.86 -2.89 3.60
C ILE A 67 0.89 -1.91 4.77
N ALA A 68 -0.21 -1.21 5.00
CA ALA A 68 -0.30 -0.27 6.13
C ALA A 68 -0.07 -0.98 7.46
N LYS A 69 -0.68 -2.15 7.64
CA LYS A 69 -0.47 -2.96 8.85
C LYS A 69 0.98 -3.40 9.01
N SER A 70 1.60 -3.81 7.91
CA SER A 70 2.99 -4.24 7.92
C SER A 70 3.90 -3.13 8.41
N PHE A 71 3.71 -1.91 7.91
CA PHE A 71 4.50 -0.77 8.34
C PHE A 71 4.20 -0.37 9.78
N ALA A 72 2.92 -0.37 10.16
CA ALA A 72 2.52 0.05 11.50
C ALA A 72 3.10 -0.85 12.58
N SER A 73 3.22 -2.15 12.30
CA SER A 73 3.68 -3.13 13.28
C SER A 73 5.19 -3.30 13.33
N LYS A 74 5.92 -2.76 12.36
CA LYS A 74 7.36 -2.92 12.30
C LYS A 74 8.08 -1.85 13.12
N ASP A 75 9.04 -2.29 13.93
CA ASP A 75 9.92 -1.38 14.65
C ASP A 75 11.14 -1.06 13.79
N TYR A 76 11.36 0.22 13.56
CA TYR A 76 12.54 0.68 12.83
C TYR A 76 13.56 1.24 13.81
N PRO A 77 14.85 1.12 13.49
CA PRO A 77 15.90 1.69 14.34
C PRO A 77 15.86 3.22 14.36
#